data_c3d9536a74e38cba20824992dbc47e37
#
_entry.id   c3d9536a74e38cba20824992dbc47e37
#
_cell.length_a   1.000
_cell.length_b   1.000
_cell.length_c   1.000
_cell.angle_alpha   90.00
_cell.angle_beta   90.00
_cell.angle_gamma   90.00
#
_symmetry.space_group_name_H-M   'P 1'
#
loop_
_entity.id
_entity.type
_entity.pdbx_description
1 polymer ?
#
loop_
_entity_poly.entity_id
_entity_poly.type
_entity_poly.pdbx_seq_one_letter_code
_entity_poly.pdbx_strand_id
1 'polypeptide(L)'
;GYTITSFQDTTWGLCFNTNDSLMKESTIRKAFIQTLNRESLMQYIPSGCTQANDIIPPDMTFMGTNYRTEAGGNFYLKQDDSAVQSINTVLSEQGLTKMPSITILCLDDPSVKQMVNEIIATWNEAFGNYFNMEPVSQSELEQRVSSGNYSIALCSVRPTSDTPVSLLSLFQSDSHNNPANLKSNIFDQALKDAEGKKPETAIELYAQAEQY
;
A
#
# COMPACT_ATOMS: atom_id res chain seq x y z
N GLY A 1 -8.64 -0.07 -39.28
CA GLY A 1 -8.15 -0.85 -38.16
C GLY A 1 -8.29 -0.03 -36.89
N TYR A 2 -8.59 -0.69 -35.78
CA TYR A 2 -8.59 -0.07 -34.45
C TYR A 2 -7.26 -0.39 -33.79
N THR A 3 -6.61 0.60 -33.19
CA THR A 3 -5.44 0.38 -32.32
C THR A 3 -5.97 0.34 -30.89
N ILE A 4 -5.71 -0.75 -30.18
CA ILE A 4 -6.00 -0.86 -28.75
C ILE A 4 -4.73 -0.46 -28.03
N THR A 5 -4.80 0.62 -27.26
CA THR A 5 -3.73 1.03 -26.34
C THR A 5 -4.21 0.75 -24.92
N SER A 6 -3.44 -0.01 -24.18
CA SER A 6 -3.67 -0.22 -22.74
C SER A 6 -2.63 0.57 -21.93
N PHE A 7 -3.06 1.13 -20.81
CA PHE A 7 -2.18 1.77 -19.84
C PHE A 7 -2.61 1.41 -18.42
N GLN A 8 -1.68 1.51 -17.49
CA GLN A 8 -1.92 1.18 -16.09
C GLN A 8 -2.19 2.46 -15.31
N ASP A 9 -3.38 2.56 -14.71
CA ASP A 9 -3.83 3.75 -13.97
C ASP A 9 -4.28 3.46 -12.54
N THR A 10 -4.24 2.20 -12.12
CA THR A 10 -4.74 1.76 -10.82
C THR A 10 -3.71 0.86 -10.16
N THR A 11 -3.38 1.15 -8.91
CA THR A 11 -2.45 0.33 -8.12
C THR A 11 -3.21 -0.41 -7.02
N TRP A 12 -3.06 -1.74 -6.98
CA TRP A 12 -3.55 -2.60 -5.92
C TRP A 12 -2.44 -2.87 -4.92
N GLY A 13 -2.76 -2.85 -3.63
CA GLY A 13 -1.79 -3.13 -2.59
C GLY A 13 -2.42 -3.39 -1.23
N LEU A 14 -1.59 -3.85 -0.32
CA LEU A 14 -1.96 -3.93 1.09
C LEU A 14 -1.96 -2.53 1.69
N CYS A 15 -3.09 -2.14 2.23
CA CYS A 15 -3.28 -0.89 2.94
C CYS A 15 -3.42 -1.16 4.43
N PHE A 16 -2.61 -0.52 5.24
CA PHE A 16 -2.63 -0.60 6.70
C PHE A 16 -3.31 0.64 7.27
N ASN A 17 -4.33 0.44 8.08
CA ASN A 17 -5.00 1.55 8.75
C ASN A 17 -4.16 2.09 9.90
N THR A 18 -3.55 3.25 9.74
CA THR A 18 -2.66 3.82 10.76
C THR A 18 -3.41 4.33 12.01
N ASN A 19 -4.74 4.34 12.02
CA ASN A 19 -5.53 4.56 13.23
C ASN A 19 -5.72 3.29 14.08
N ASP A 20 -5.43 2.11 13.51
CA ASP A 20 -5.44 0.86 14.26
C ASP A 20 -4.31 0.86 15.31
N SER A 21 -4.58 0.35 16.50
CA SER A 21 -3.64 0.39 17.63
C SER A 21 -2.31 -0.33 17.35
N LEU A 22 -2.34 -1.36 16.50
CA LEU A 22 -1.16 -2.12 16.12
C LEU A 22 -0.57 -1.61 14.80
N MET A 23 -1.42 -1.33 13.80
CA MET A 23 -0.96 -0.89 12.48
C MET A 23 -0.40 0.54 12.45
N LYS A 24 -0.63 1.36 13.48
CA LYS A 24 0.05 2.67 13.63
C LYS A 24 1.58 2.52 13.74
N GLU A 25 2.06 1.39 14.25
CA GLU A 25 3.48 1.12 14.42
C GLU A 25 4.13 0.74 13.09
N SER A 26 4.99 1.62 12.57
CA SER A 26 5.66 1.41 11.28
C SER A 26 6.53 0.15 11.27
N THR A 27 7.13 -0.20 12.42
CA THR A 27 7.92 -1.42 12.58
C THR A 27 7.09 -2.67 12.31
N ILE A 28 5.84 -2.71 12.76
CA ILE A 28 4.92 -3.82 12.51
C ILE A 28 4.54 -3.89 11.05
N ARG A 29 4.14 -2.77 10.44
CA ARG A 29 3.80 -2.74 9.01
C ARG A 29 4.96 -3.21 8.14
N LYS A 30 6.17 -2.72 8.42
CA LYS A 30 7.39 -3.13 7.71
C LYS A 30 7.66 -4.63 7.87
N ALA A 31 7.58 -5.16 9.09
CA ALA A 31 7.81 -6.57 9.35
C ALA A 31 6.79 -7.47 8.62
N PHE A 32 5.52 -7.09 8.56
CA PHE A 32 4.51 -7.82 7.80
C PHE A 32 4.88 -7.89 6.32
N ILE A 33 5.28 -6.77 5.72
CA ILE A 33 5.67 -6.74 4.31
C ILE A 33 6.97 -7.51 4.06
N GLN A 34 7.95 -7.40 4.93
CA GLN A 34 9.26 -8.04 4.76
C GLN A 34 9.24 -9.56 4.94
N THR A 35 8.20 -10.14 5.52
CA THR A 35 8.00 -11.60 5.56
C THR A 35 7.43 -12.18 4.27
N LEU A 36 6.87 -11.34 3.39
CA LEU A 36 6.22 -11.80 2.17
C LEU A 36 7.23 -12.08 1.05
N ASN A 37 7.09 -13.24 0.42
CA ASN A 37 7.78 -13.55 -0.82
C ASN A 37 6.96 -13.02 -2.00
N ARG A 38 7.40 -11.94 -2.60
CA ARG A 38 6.72 -11.28 -3.72
C ARG A 38 6.61 -12.17 -4.95
N GLU A 39 7.63 -12.99 -5.24
CA GLU A 39 7.62 -13.89 -6.40
C GLU A 39 6.56 -14.98 -6.25
N SER A 40 6.39 -15.54 -5.05
CA SER A 40 5.34 -16.53 -4.80
C SER A 40 3.92 -15.94 -4.91
N LEU A 41 3.74 -14.68 -4.58
CA LEU A 41 2.45 -13.99 -4.72
C LEU A 41 2.09 -13.67 -6.17
N MET A 42 3.07 -13.54 -7.06
CA MET A 42 2.82 -13.21 -8.46
C MET A 42 1.96 -14.24 -9.21
N GLN A 43 2.01 -15.51 -8.82
CA GLN A 43 1.18 -16.56 -9.42
C GLN A 43 -0.33 -16.32 -9.24
N TYR A 44 -0.72 -15.47 -8.29
CA TYR A 44 -2.11 -15.14 -7.98
C TYR A 44 -2.55 -13.77 -8.53
N ILE A 45 -1.69 -13.09 -9.28
CA ILE A 45 -2.05 -11.79 -9.87
C ILE A 45 -3.22 -11.98 -10.85
N PRO A 46 -4.31 -11.20 -10.71
CA PRO A 46 -5.45 -11.29 -11.62
C PRO A 46 -5.05 -11.00 -13.08
N SER A 47 -5.77 -11.59 -14.01
CA SER A 47 -5.55 -11.34 -15.44
C SER A 47 -5.65 -9.85 -15.77
N GLY A 48 -4.70 -9.36 -16.55
CA GLY A 48 -4.61 -7.93 -16.92
C GLY A 48 -3.87 -7.06 -15.91
N CYS A 49 -3.44 -7.63 -14.79
CA CYS A 49 -2.57 -6.95 -13.82
C CYS A 49 -1.11 -7.37 -13.99
N THR A 50 -0.21 -6.49 -13.56
CA THR A 50 1.23 -6.75 -13.48
C THR A 50 1.74 -6.41 -12.09
N GLN A 51 2.90 -6.94 -11.72
CA GLN A 51 3.51 -6.60 -10.45
C GLN A 51 3.82 -5.10 -10.39
N ALA A 52 3.33 -4.43 -9.33
CA ALA A 52 3.70 -3.05 -9.01
C ALA A 52 4.91 -3.05 -8.09
N ASN A 53 5.90 -2.24 -8.40
CA ASN A 53 7.05 -2.02 -7.53
C ASN A 53 6.94 -0.71 -6.73
N ASP A 54 6.01 0.13 -7.12
CA ASP A 54 5.81 1.47 -6.57
C ASP A 54 4.33 1.82 -6.61
N ILE A 55 3.90 2.80 -5.82
CA ILE A 55 2.48 3.17 -5.75
C ILE A 55 2.02 3.95 -6.98
N ILE A 56 2.89 4.82 -7.53
CA ILE A 56 2.58 5.59 -8.73
C ILE A 56 2.73 4.70 -9.95
N PRO A 57 1.69 4.61 -10.82
CA PRO A 57 1.71 3.79 -12.02
C PRO A 57 2.87 4.13 -12.96
N PRO A 58 3.44 3.13 -13.67
CA PRO A 58 4.65 3.32 -14.48
C PRO A 58 4.44 4.22 -15.71
N ASP A 59 3.21 4.33 -16.19
CA ASP A 59 2.88 5.13 -17.38
C ASP A 59 2.56 6.59 -17.07
N MET A 60 2.56 6.98 -15.78
CA MET A 60 2.23 8.33 -15.37
C MET A 60 3.28 9.34 -15.83
N THR A 61 2.80 10.46 -16.37
CA THR A 61 3.65 11.57 -16.81
C THR A 61 3.61 12.75 -15.82
N PHE A 62 4.65 13.54 -15.82
CA PHE A 62 4.72 14.81 -15.11
C PHE A 62 5.44 15.85 -15.96
N MET A 63 4.72 16.92 -16.33
CA MET A 63 5.23 18.03 -17.14
C MET A 63 5.95 17.57 -18.42
N GLY A 64 5.39 16.57 -19.10
CA GLY A 64 5.87 16.05 -20.39
C GLY A 64 6.94 14.97 -20.30
N THR A 65 7.35 14.54 -19.11
CA THR A 65 8.28 13.43 -18.91
C THR A 65 7.60 12.26 -18.19
N ASN A 66 8.13 11.05 -18.38
CA ASN A 66 7.66 9.90 -17.60
C ASN A 66 8.15 10.06 -16.15
N TYR A 67 7.21 10.08 -15.21
CA TYR A 67 7.54 10.28 -13.80
C TYR A 67 8.50 9.21 -13.28
N ARG A 68 8.24 7.94 -13.56
CA ARG A 68 9.03 6.83 -13.04
C ARG A 68 10.49 6.85 -13.52
N THR A 69 10.72 7.26 -14.75
CA THR A 69 12.06 7.38 -15.30
C THR A 69 12.91 8.41 -14.53
N GLU A 70 12.31 9.52 -14.15
CA GLU A 70 13.03 10.61 -13.45
C GLU A 70 13.09 10.36 -11.92
N ALA A 71 12.01 9.87 -11.33
CA ALA A 71 11.92 9.63 -9.88
C ALA A 71 12.72 8.40 -9.41
N GLY A 72 13.11 7.51 -10.33
CA GLY A 72 13.55 6.17 -9.96
C GLY A 72 12.39 5.28 -9.56
N GLY A 73 12.66 4.15 -8.93
CA GLY A 73 11.63 3.21 -8.55
C GLY A 73 12.16 2.06 -7.70
N ASN A 74 11.33 1.02 -7.54
CA ASN A 74 11.59 -0.12 -6.67
C ASN A 74 11.69 0.29 -5.19
N PHE A 75 10.75 1.14 -4.76
CA PHE A 75 10.69 1.63 -3.39
C PHE A 75 10.09 0.62 -2.40
N TYR A 76 9.65 -0.55 -2.88
CA TYR A 76 9.13 -1.61 -2.02
C TYR A 76 10.19 -2.16 -1.06
N LEU A 77 9.73 -2.61 0.10
CA LEU A 77 10.59 -3.28 1.07
C LEU A 77 10.95 -4.69 0.59
N LYS A 78 12.24 -5.01 0.62
CA LYS A 78 12.73 -6.35 0.30
C LYS A 78 12.43 -7.31 1.44
N GLN A 79 12.27 -8.59 1.11
CA GLN A 79 12.11 -9.66 2.09
C GLN A 79 13.29 -9.68 3.06
N ASP A 80 12.97 -9.77 4.36
CA ASP A 80 13.94 -9.85 5.46
C ASP A 80 13.31 -10.63 6.61
N ASP A 81 13.73 -11.89 6.77
CA ASP A 81 13.17 -12.79 7.78
C ASP A 81 13.54 -12.34 9.22
N SER A 82 14.57 -11.52 9.39
CA SER A 82 14.94 -10.98 10.71
C SER A 82 13.90 -9.98 11.24
N ALA A 83 13.07 -9.41 10.36
CA ALA A 83 12.02 -8.46 10.73
C ALA A 83 10.97 -9.04 11.70
N VAL A 84 10.78 -10.36 11.71
CA VAL A 84 9.86 -11.04 12.63
C VAL A 84 10.18 -10.73 14.10
N GLN A 85 11.46 -10.66 14.44
CA GLN A 85 11.90 -10.40 15.82
C GLN A 85 11.51 -9.01 16.31
N SER A 86 11.40 -8.04 15.40
CA SER A 86 11.02 -6.66 15.72
C SER A 86 9.59 -6.57 16.27
N ILE A 87 8.71 -7.45 15.86
CA ILE A 87 7.31 -7.47 16.32
C ILE A 87 7.21 -7.80 17.80
N ASN A 88 7.98 -8.77 18.28
CA ASN A 88 7.97 -9.17 19.69
C ASN A 88 8.35 -8.00 20.61
N THR A 89 9.30 -7.17 20.19
CA THR A 89 9.69 -5.97 20.92
C THR A 89 8.53 -4.98 21.01
N VAL A 90 7.88 -4.66 19.89
CA VAL A 90 6.75 -3.72 19.86
C VAL A 90 5.56 -4.23 20.67
N LEU A 91 5.22 -5.52 20.56
CA LEU A 91 4.15 -6.12 21.36
C LEU A 91 4.44 -5.99 22.87
N SER A 92 5.68 -6.28 23.28
CA SER A 92 6.11 -6.13 24.67
C SER A 92 6.02 -4.70 25.16
N GLU A 93 6.44 -3.72 24.36
CA GLU A 93 6.33 -2.29 24.66
C GLU A 93 4.87 -1.84 24.85
N GLN A 94 3.94 -2.48 24.13
CA GLN A 94 2.50 -2.25 24.26
C GLN A 94 1.85 -3.08 25.38
N GLY A 95 2.62 -3.86 26.14
CA GLY A 95 2.12 -4.74 27.20
C GLY A 95 1.36 -5.96 26.68
N LEU A 96 1.56 -6.34 25.41
CA LEU A 96 0.94 -7.49 24.78
C LEU A 96 1.89 -8.70 24.82
N THR A 97 1.36 -9.85 25.21
CA THR A 97 2.09 -11.14 25.20
C THR A 97 1.89 -11.91 23.91
N LYS A 98 0.90 -11.54 23.13
CA LYS A 98 0.55 -12.14 21.83
C LYS A 98 -0.10 -11.13 20.92
N MET A 99 -0.10 -11.42 19.62
CA MET A 99 -0.77 -10.60 18.62
C MET A 99 -2.31 -10.69 18.78
N PRO A 100 -3.06 -9.59 18.59
CA PRO A 100 -4.51 -9.67 18.50
C PRO A 100 -4.95 -10.36 17.21
N SER A 101 -6.21 -10.79 17.13
CA SER A 101 -6.78 -11.25 15.86
C SER A 101 -6.84 -10.11 14.86
N ILE A 102 -6.36 -10.36 13.64
CA ILE A 102 -6.28 -9.38 12.56
C ILE A 102 -7.02 -9.92 11.35
N THR A 103 -7.96 -9.13 10.82
CA THR A 103 -8.73 -9.47 9.63
C THR A 103 -8.20 -8.68 8.43
N ILE A 104 -7.96 -9.37 7.32
CA ILE A 104 -7.62 -8.77 6.04
C ILE A 104 -8.89 -8.64 5.22
N LEU A 105 -9.31 -7.41 4.98
CA LEU A 105 -10.43 -7.07 4.12
C LEU A 105 -10.00 -7.17 2.66
N CYS A 106 -10.77 -7.84 1.83
CA CYS A 106 -10.44 -8.00 0.41
C CYS A 106 -11.68 -8.18 -0.46
N LEU A 107 -11.47 -8.07 -1.77
CA LEU A 107 -12.52 -8.34 -2.75
C LEU A 107 -12.90 -9.82 -2.75
N ASP A 108 -14.20 -10.14 -2.85
CA ASP A 108 -14.70 -11.49 -3.06
C ASP A 108 -14.49 -11.93 -4.52
N ASP A 109 -13.24 -12.17 -4.85
CA ASP A 109 -12.75 -12.66 -6.15
C ASP A 109 -11.85 -13.89 -5.93
N PRO A 110 -11.96 -14.94 -6.73
CA PRO A 110 -11.17 -16.16 -6.53
C PRO A 110 -9.66 -15.93 -6.49
N SER A 111 -9.11 -15.12 -7.40
CA SER A 111 -7.66 -14.86 -7.47
C SER A 111 -7.19 -14.02 -6.28
N VAL A 112 -7.97 -13.00 -5.91
CA VAL A 112 -7.70 -12.16 -4.74
C VAL A 112 -7.72 -13.00 -3.46
N LYS A 113 -8.73 -13.86 -3.29
CA LYS A 113 -8.81 -14.75 -2.12
C LYS A 113 -7.63 -15.73 -2.04
N GLN A 114 -7.16 -16.26 -3.16
CA GLN A 114 -5.98 -17.12 -3.19
C GLN A 114 -4.72 -16.35 -2.76
N MET A 115 -4.52 -15.14 -3.26
CA MET A 115 -3.41 -14.29 -2.83
C MET A 115 -3.46 -13.97 -1.34
N VAL A 116 -4.61 -13.59 -0.82
CA VAL A 116 -4.79 -13.29 0.61
C VAL A 116 -4.58 -14.53 1.47
N ASN A 117 -5.03 -15.71 1.03
CA ASN A 117 -4.75 -16.96 1.73
C ASN A 117 -3.26 -17.26 1.84
N GLU A 118 -2.49 -17.00 0.79
CA GLU A 118 -1.02 -17.15 0.81
C GLU A 118 -0.37 -16.17 1.79
N ILE A 119 -0.83 -14.94 1.80
CA ILE A 119 -0.39 -13.93 2.77
C ILE A 119 -0.69 -14.40 4.20
N ILE A 120 -1.91 -14.86 4.46
CA ILE A 120 -2.33 -15.36 5.78
C ILE A 120 -1.49 -16.58 6.19
N ALA A 121 -1.24 -17.52 5.29
CA ALA A 121 -0.41 -18.68 5.58
C ALA A 121 1.00 -18.27 6.00
N THR A 122 1.61 -17.35 5.26
CA THR A 122 2.94 -16.80 5.58
C THR A 122 2.96 -16.10 6.94
N TRP A 123 1.97 -15.26 7.21
CA TRP A 123 1.91 -14.53 8.49
C TRP A 123 1.55 -15.43 9.68
N ASN A 124 0.68 -16.43 9.48
CA ASN A 124 0.39 -17.42 10.51
C ASN A 124 1.62 -18.27 10.86
N GLU A 125 2.42 -18.62 9.87
CA GLU A 125 3.70 -19.32 10.11
C GLU A 125 4.70 -18.45 10.87
N ALA A 126 4.83 -17.18 10.47
CA ALA A 126 5.80 -16.26 11.07
C ALA A 126 5.39 -15.76 12.45
N PHE A 127 4.12 -15.48 12.70
CA PHE A 127 3.64 -14.74 13.87
C PHE A 127 2.63 -15.52 14.73
N GLY A 128 2.05 -16.60 14.22
CA GLY A 128 0.99 -17.37 14.87
C GLY A 128 -0.37 -17.21 14.19
N ASN A 129 -1.31 -18.08 14.52
CA ASN A 129 -2.63 -18.18 13.89
C ASN A 129 -3.58 -17.04 14.33
N TYR A 130 -3.28 -15.82 13.96
CA TYR A 130 -4.03 -14.61 14.32
C TYR A 130 -4.75 -13.94 13.14
N PHE A 131 -4.47 -14.38 11.92
CA PHE A 131 -4.89 -13.70 10.70
C PHE A 131 -6.08 -14.40 10.06
N ASN A 132 -7.09 -13.60 9.65
CA ASN A 132 -8.31 -14.04 9.00
C ASN A 132 -8.56 -13.21 7.75
N MET A 133 -9.37 -13.74 6.83
CA MET A 133 -9.81 -13.04 5.63
C MET A 133 -11.29 -12.69 5.73
N GLU A 134 -11.66 -11.50 5.28
CA GLU A 134 -13.02 -11.06 5.09
C GLU A 134 -13.23 -10.60 3.65
N PRO A 135 -13.74 -11.49 2.77
CA PRO A 135 -14.06 -11.13 1.39
C PRO A 135 -15.40 -10.39 1.33
N VAL A 136 -15.43 -9.29 0.61
CA VAL A 136 -16.60 -8.42 0.46
C VAL A 136 -16.80 -7.99 -0.99
N SER A 137 -17.96 -7.39 -1.31
CA SER A 137 -18.21 -6.79 -2.61
C SER A 137 -17.31 -5.58 -2.85
N GLN A 138 -17.13 -5.20 -4.11
CA GLN A 138 -16.35 -4.00 -4.49
C GLN A 138 -16.86 -2.73 -3.78
N SER A 139 -18.17 -2.52 -3.77
CA SER A 139 -18.77 -1.34 -3.13
C SER A 139 -18.55 -1.31 -1.61
N GLU A 140 -18.61 -2.46 -0.96
CA GLU A 140 -18.37 -2.57 0.48
C GLU A 140 -16.88 -2.36 0.80
N LEU A 141 -15.97 -2.91 0.00
CA LEU A 141 -14.54 -2.69 0.14
C LEU A 141 -14.21 -1.19 0.08
N GLU A 142 -14.70 -0.50 -0.95
CA GLU A 142 -14.50 0.94 -1.13
C GLU A 142 -15.08 1.76 0.03
N GLN A 143 -16.28 1.42 0.49
CA GLN A 143 -16.92 2.09 1.62
C GLN A 143 -16.13 1.90 2.91
N ARG A 144 -15.70 0.68 3.21
CA ARG A 144 -14.97 0.38 4.45
C ARG A 144 -13.58 0.98 4.46
N VAL A 145 -12.88 0.98 3.34
CA VAL A 145 -11.57 1.63 3.21
C VAL A 145 -11.72 3.15 3.40
N SER A 146 -12.67 3.79 2.72
CA SER A 146 -12.87 5.23 2.84
C SER A 146 -13.33 5.68 4.23
N SER A 147 -14.10 4.84 4.95
CA SER A 147 -14.55 5.13 6.31
C SER A 147 -13.54 4.73 7.40
N GLY A 148 -12.43 4.07 7.03
CA GLY A 148 -11.45 3.56 8.00
C GLY A 148 -11.92 2.35 8.81
N ASN A 149 -12.94 1.64 8.35
CA ASN A 149 -13.48 0.46 9.04
C ASN A 149 -12.77 -0.83 8.60
N TYR A 150 -11.47 -0.91 8.87
CA TYR A 150 -10.61 -2.05 8.60
C TYR A 150 -9.29 -1.93 9.38
N SER A 151 -8.56 -3.03 9.55
CA SER A 151 -7.17 -3.01 10.06
C SER A 151 -6.15 -3.12 8.92
N ILE A 152 -6.32 -4.14 8.06
CA ILE A 152 -5.56 -4.35 6.83
C ILE A 152 -6.55 -4.61 5.70
N ALA A 153 -6.34 -3.99 4.54
CA ALA A 153 -7.13 -4.22 3.34
C ALA A 153 -6.24 -4.44 2.12
N LEU A 154 -6.60 -5.39 1.27
CA LEU A 154 -6.09 -5.46 -0.09
C LEU A 154 -7.03 -4.67 -0.98
N CYS A 155 -6.62 -3.46 -1.34
CA CYS A 155 -7.46 -2.50 -2.03
C CYS A 155 -6.69 -1.77 -3.12
N SER A 156 -7.39 -0.96 -3.90
CA SER A 156 -6.82 -0.17 -4.98
C SER A 156 -6.85 1.32 -4.69
N VAL A 157 -5.88 2.02 -5.25
CA VAL A 157 -5.84 3.47 -5.33
C VAL A 157 -5.71 3.89 -6.79
N ARG A 158 -6.38 4.96 -7.13
CA ARG A 158 -6.40 5.51 -8.49
C ARG A 158 -6.18 7.01 -8.44
N PRO A 159 -5.29 7.57 -9.28
CA PRO A 159 -5.13 9.02 -9.38
C PRO A 159 -6.41 9.67 -9.92
N THR A 160 -6.71 10.88 -9.45
CA THR A 160 -7.86 11.68 -9.92
C THR A 160 -7.56 12.43 -11.21
N SER A 161 -6.28 12.53 -11.58
CA SER A 161 -5.79 13.10 -12.84
C SER A 161 -4.44 12.46 -13.19
N ASP A 162 -3.94 12.72 -14.39
CA ASP A 162 -2.64 12.18 -14.85
C ASP A 162 -1.45 12.99 -14.26
N THR A 163 -1.37 13.04 -12.93
CA THR A 163 -0.26 13.66 -12.20
C THR A 163 0.09 12.86 -10.94
N PRO A 164 1.38 12.77 -10.56
CA PRO A 164 1.79 12.08 -9.33
C PRO A 164 1.11 12.61 -8.08
N VAL A 165 0.96 13.93 -7.97
CA VAL A 165 0.33 14.57 -6.81
C VAL A 165 -1.15 14.20 -6.67
N SER A 166 -1.85 13.90 -7.76
CA SER A 166 -3.26 13.51 -7.69
C SER A 166 -3.47 12.15 -7.01
N LEU A 167 -2.47 11.27 -7.06
CA LEU A 167 -2.47 10.02 -6.32
C LEU A 167 -1.97 10.21 -4.89
N LEU A 168 -0.83 10.86 -4.72
CA LEU A 168 -0.21 11.05 -3.41
C LEU A 168 -1.09 11.89 -2.47
N SER A 169 -1.81 12.88 -2.99
CA SER A 169 -2.71 13.72 -2.19
C SER A 169 -3.87 12.95 -1.53
N LEU A 170 -4.20 11.75 -2.01
CA LEU A 170 -5.17 10.89 -1.35
C LEU A 170 -4.75 10.52 0.08
N PHE A 171 -3.44 10.48 0.35
CA PHE A 171 -2.86 10.09 1.63
C PHE A 171 -2.54 11.28 2.56
N GLN A 172 -2.80 12.51 2.12
CA GLN A 172 -2.59 13.70 2.98
C GLN A 172 -3.49 13.66 4.22
N SER A 173 -3.01 14.23 5.31
CA SER A 173 -3.68 14.19 6.60
C SER A 173 -5.09 14.78 6.61
N ASP A 174 -5.37 15.72 5.71
CA ASP A 174 -6.67 16.38 5.56
C ASP A 174 -7.55 15.79 4.43
N SER A 175 -7.06 14.77 3.74
CA SER A 175 -7.84 14.09 2.70
C SER A 175 -9.03 13.34 3.31
N HIS A 176 -10.22 13.60 2.80
CA HIS A 176 -11.46 12.92 3.23
C HIS A 176 -11.48 11.42 2.88
N ASN A 177 -10.78 11.03 1.84
CA ASN A 177 -10.72 9.66 1.34
C ASN A 177 -9.33 9.04 1.53
N ASN A 178 -8.61 9.42 2.59
CA ASN A 178 -7.28 8.87 2.89
C ASN A 178 -7.38 7.37 3.18
N PRO A 179 -6.94 6.50 2.26
CA PRO A 179 -7.21 5.07 2.38
C PRO A 179 -6.46 4.42 3.56
N ALA A 180 -5.34 4.99 3.98
CA ALA A 180 -4.54 4.49 5.11
C ALA A 180 -4.80 5.25 6.40
N ASN A 181 -5.64 6.29 6.41
CA ASN A 181 -5.78 7.24 7.52
C ASN A 181 -4.43 7.85 7.95
N LEU A 182 -3.50 7.99 7.02
CA LEU A 182 -2.16 8.52 7.29
C LEU A 182 -2.24 9.93 7.85
N LYS A 183 -1.51 10.18 8.93
CA LYS A 183 -1.33 11.49 9.55
C LYS A 183 0.15 11.75 9.68
N SER A 184 0.74 12.38 8.67
CA SER A 184 2.17 12.63 8.63
C SER A 184 2.50 14.04 8.15
N ASN A 185 3.01 14.86 9.05
CA ASN A 185 3.48 16.19 8.69
C ASN A 185 4.65 16.16 7.70
N ILE A 186 5.49 15.12 7.74
CA ILE A 186 6.62 14.95 6.82
C ILE A 186 6.10 14.70 5.41
N PHE A 187 5.14 13.79 5.28
CA PHE A 187 4.50 13.50 3.99
C PHE A 187 3.76 14.73 3.44
N ASP A 188 2.93 15.35 4.24
CA ASP A 188 2.16 16.54 3.83
C ASP A 188 3.08 17.69 3.42
N GLN A 189 4.18 17.90 4.15
CA GLN A 189 5.14 18.96 3.86
C GLN A 189 5.88 18.70 2.55
N ALA A 190 6.24 17.45 2.24
CA ALA A 190 6.89 17.11 0.97
C ALA A 190 6.01 17.48 -0.24
N LEU A 191 4.71 17.19 -0.18
CA LEU A 191 3.78 17.56 -1.25
C LEU A 191 3.61 19.08 -1.35
N LYS A 192 3.52 19.77 -0.22
CA LYS A 192 3.41 21.23 -0.19
C LYS A 192 4.68 21.90 -0.73
N ASP A 193 5.85 21.39 -0.37
CA ASP A 193 7.13 21.94 -0.83
C ASP A 193 7.35 21.73 -2.34
N ALA A 194 6.70 20.74 -2.94
CA ALA A 194 6.74 20.48 -4.37
C ALA A 194 5.92 21.51 -5.20
N GLU A 195 4.96 22.19 -4.57
CA GLU A 195 4.10 23.16 -5.25
C GLU A 195 4.92 24.32 -5.85
N GLY A 196 4.70 24.60 -7.12
CA GLY A 196 5.36 25.69 -7.84
C GLY A 196 6.86 25.50 -8.05
N LYS A 197 7.42 24.35 -7.74
CA LYS A 197 8.84 24.04 -8.00
C LYS A 197 9.07 23.66 -9.46
N LYS A 198 10.33 23.74 -9.88
CA LYS A 198 10.75 23.19 -11.18
C LYS A 198 10.50 21.68 -11.21
N PRO A 199 10.27 21.08 -12.39
CA PRO A 199 9.92 19.67 -12.53
C PRO A 199 10.87 18.74 -11.77
N GLU A 200 12.16 18.93 -11.89
CA GLU A 200 13.19 18.08 -11.28
C GLU A 200 13.07 18.07 -9.74
N THR A 201 12.93 19.26 -9.14
CA THR A 201 12.78 19.41 -7.67
C THR A 201 11.45 18.84 -7.19
N ALA A 202 10.37 19.08 -7.94
CA ALA A 202 9.07 18.52 -7.59
C ALA A 202 9.07 16.99 -7.63
N ILE A 203 9.69 16.39 -8.65
CA ILE A 203 9.81 14.93 -8.78
C ILE A 203 10.59 14.33 -7.62
N GLU A 204 11.70 14.95 -7.19
CA GLU A 204 12.47 14.50 -6.02
C GLU A 204 11.61 14.48 -4.74
N LEU A 205 10.80 15.52 -4.53
CA LEU A 205 9.91 15.62 -3.36
C LEU A 205 8.76 14.61 -3.43
N TYR A 206 8.19 14.37 -4.60
CA TYR A 206 7.19 13.32 -4.79
C TYR A 206 7.78 11.93 -4.56
N ALA A 207 9.00 11.66 -5.04
CA ALA A 207 9.70 10.40 -4.80
C ALA A 207 9.99 10.17 -3.30
N GLN A 208 10.34 11.22 -2.55
CA GLN A 208 10.48 11.14 -1.10
C GLN A 208 9.14 10.81 -0.41
N ALA A 209 8.05 11.45 -0.83
CA ALA A 209 6.72 11.15 -0.31
C ALA A 209 6.30 9.71 -0.63
N GLU A 210 6.57 9.22 -1.83
CA GLU A 210 6.25 7.87 -2.26
C GLU A 210 6.96 6.78 -1.45
N GLN A 211 8.16 7.06 -0.97
CA GLN A 211 8.96 6.15 -0.14
C GLN A 211 8.54 6.14 1.34
N TYR A 212 7.81 7.14 1.79
CA TYR A 212 7.37 7.29 3.16
C TYR A 212 6.30 6.28 3.54
#